data_91143340719ec5a7de6d3dd60dbc79a6
#
_entry.id   91143340719ec5a7de6d3dd60dbc79a6
#
_cell.length_a   1.000
_cell.length_b   1.000
_cell.length_c   1.000
_cell.angle_alpha   90.00
_cell.angle_beta   90.00
_cell.angle_gamma   90.00
#
_symmetry.space_group_name_H-M   'P 1'
#
loop_
_entity.id
_entity.type
_entity.pdbx_description
1 polymer ?
#
loop_
_entity_poly.entity_id
_entity_poly.type
_entity_poly.pdbx_seq_one_letter_code
_entity_poly.pdbx_strand_id
1 'polypeptide(L)'
;MSERFDTLFAGMSEETAMETLLKPPAELKNPGLKYLAATRLGACQSPESLQRLLTAGANDSDDLYERITRRKALEALGRRKDRSALPVLLAALQADDEPTVVNAADAIARLGTPINKEEQTALLQALQGPDNQRRAVLQAFCRLGMDDASGQIARCCNDINPLVAGAAHAYAVRVLGDQQGLHPLVEQLRDDNPGRRRAAVIDLGDAGRIEALAALIRCPVSMPLRAKSAFQMATSQAGAIDPDATDLLKELLQDDPRHLNLDGIPETAAEPEAIKEGLQHRDEARQYAAAKALMVMPRAAQLDQIDALRSSLGSDYGVHYLLASCTGLLELHERSDLVREALAETAPQYAKSRIAGAWSCLRLGLRDQTSLLEEVGRSHPWQPLQWSCREVALLLS
;
A
#
# COMPACT_ATOMS: atom_id res chain seq x y z
N MET A 1 -0.64 6.60 6.94
CA MET A 1 -1.94 6.27 6.29
C MET A 1 -3.09 7.17 6.75
N SER A 2 -3.05 7.81 7.93
CA SER A 2 -4.12 8.70 8.39
C SER A 2 -4.24 9.97 7.55
N GLU A 3 -3.14 10.68 7.26
CA GLU A 3 -3.17 11.90 6.44
C GLU A 3 -3.70 11.74 5.02
N ARG A 4 -3.51 10.56 4.38
CA ARG A 4 -4.06 10.31 3.05
C ARG A 4 -5.59 10.40 3.02
N PHE A 5 -6.23 10.17 4.16
CA PHE A 5 -7.69 10.29 4.31
C PHE A 5 -8.10 11.66 4.77
N ASP A 6 -7.32 12.32 5.63
CA ASP A 6 -7.65 13.65 6.16
C ASP A 6 -7.74 14.72 5.07
N THR A 7 -6.87 14.68 4.05
CA THR A 7 -6.93 15.62 2.92
C THR A 7 -7.99 15.27 1.89
N LEU A 8 -8.32 13.99 1.68
CA LEU A 8 -9.48 13.59 0.85
C LEU A 8 -10.82 14.08 1.41
N PHE A 9 -10.88 14.33 2.73
CA PHE A 9 -12.08 14.75 3.46
C PHE A 9 -11.93 16.12 4.12
N ALA A 10 -11.00 16.95 3.63
CA ALA A 10 -10.70 18.27 4.19
C ALA A 10 -11.92 19.22 4.33
N GLY A 11 -13.07 18.88 3.72
CA GLY A 11 -14.34 19.61 3.85
C GLY A 11 -15.38 18.95 4.75
N MET A 12 -15.11 17.76 5.35
CA MET A 12 -16.09 17.06 6.19
C MET A 12 -15.63 17.06 7.65
N SER A 13 -16.30 17.85 8.50
CA SER A 13 -16.06 17.85 9.94
C SER A 13 -16.49 16.51 10.57
N GLU A 14 -15.99 16.20 11.77
CA GLU A 14 -16.42 15.02 12.54
C GLU A 14 -17.93 15.03 12.79
N GLU A 15 -18.50 16.17 13.16
CA GLU A 15 -19.93 16.36 13.40
C GLU A 15 -20.75 16.08 12.15
N THR A 16 -20.36 16.68 11.00
CA THR A 16 -21.02 16.43 9.70
C THR A 16 -20.94 14.95 9.31
N ALA A 17 -19.82 14.28 9.57
CA ALA A 17 -19.68 12.86 9.29
C ALA A 17 -20.61 12.01 10.19
N MET A 18 -20.70 12.31 11.49
CA MET A 18 -21.60 11.63 12.42
C MET A 18 -23.08 11.81 12.03
N GLU A 19 -23.48 13.01 11.65
CA GLU A 19 -24.84 13.29 11.17
C GLU A 19 -25.15 12.54 9.87
N THR A 20 -24.18 12.51 8.94
CA THR A 20 -24.35 11.85 7.65
C THR A 20 -24.55 10.34 7.81
N LEU A 21 -23.83 9.70 8.75
CA LEU A 21 -24.01 8.27 9.02
C LEU A 21 -25.41 7.92 9.57
N LEU A 22 -26.06 8.84 10.29
CA LEU A 22 -27.40 8.61 10.86
C LEU A 22 -28.51 8.65 9.81
N LYS A 23 -28.32 9.40 8.73
CA LYS A 23 -29.37 9.59 7.72
C LYS A 23 -29.55 8.34 6.87
N PRO A 24 -30.78 7.92 6.58
CA PRO A 24 -31.05 6.90 5.58
C PRO A 24 -30.46 7.29 4.21
N PRO A 25 -29.98 6.33 3.38
CA PRO A 25 -29.45 6.66 2.05
C PRO A 25 -30.41 7.49 1.17
N ALA A 26 -31.71 7.24 1.27
CA ALA A 26 -32.74 7.95 0.51
C ALA A 26 -32.89 9.45 0.86
N GLU A 27 -32.45 9.88 2.04
CA GLU A 27 -32.49 11.27 2.49
C GLU A 27 -31.25 12.06 2.05
N LEU A 28 -30.23 11.40 1.51
CA LEU A 28 -29.00 12.02 1.07
C LEU A 28 -29.06 12.35 -0.42
N LYS A 29 -28.65 13.55 -0.82
CA LYS A 29 -28.48 13.92 -2.24
C LYS A 29 -27.50 12.98 -2.97
N ASN A 30 -26.50 12.47 -2.24
CA ASN A 30 -25.56 11.45 -2.69
C ASN A 30 -25.43 10.41 -1.58
N PRO A 31 -26.02 9.22 -1.72
CA PRO A 31 -25.93 8.16 -0.73
C PRO A 31 -24.49 7.69 -0.45
N GLY A 32 -23.57 7.89 -1.40
CA GLY A 32 -22.14 7.62 -1.23
C GLY A 32 -21.47 8.43 -0.13
N LEU A 33 -22.07 9.55 0.31
CA LEU A 33 -21.53 10.32 1.44
C LEU A 33 -21.47 9.51 2.73
N LYS A 34 -22.32 8.49 2.91
CA LYS A 34 -22.29 7.63 4.11
C LYS A 34 -20.97 6.87 4.26
N TYR A 35 -20.49 6.22 3.20
CA TYR A 35 -19.23 5.49 3.29
C TYR A 35 -18.01 6.43 3.38
N LEU A 36 -18.11 7.65 2.80
CA LEU A 36 -17.11 8.69 3.01
C LEU A 36 -17.08 9.14 4.47
N ALA A 37 -18.26 9.37 5.08
CA ALA A 37 -18.39 9.72 6.48
C ALA A 37 -17.78 8.63 7.40
N ALA A 38 -18.09 7.34 7.15
CA ALA A 38 -17.48 6.24 7.90
C ALA A 38 -15.94 6.25 7.78
N THR A 39 -15.42 6.50 6.57
CA THR A 39 -13.98 6.61 6.35
C THR A 39 -13.37 7.79 7.12
N ARG A 40 -14.03 8.96 7.13
CA ARG A 40 -13.60 10.16 7.87
C ARG A 40 -13.54 9.89 9.38
N LEU A 41 -14.57 9.28 9.95
CA LEU A 41 -14.61 8.97 11.39
C LEU A 41 -13.51 7.99 11.82
N GLY A 42 -12.97 7.21 10.92
CA GLY A 42 -11.80 6.35 11.20
C GLY A 42 -10.52 7.13 11.56
N ALA A 43 -10.44 8.42 11.23
CA ALA A 43 -9.34 9.31 11.62
C ALA A 43 -9.67 10.17 12.86
N CYS A 44 -10.94 10.19 13.30
CA CYS A 44 -11.37 10.93 14.49
C CYS A 44 -11.10 10.16 15.78
N GLN A 45 -11.13 10.84 16.94
CA GLN A 45 -10.78 10.22 18.22
C GLN A 45 -11.89 10.33 19.29
N SER A 46 -13.02 11.02 19.00
CA SER A 46 -14.08 11.16 19.99
C SER A 46 -14.79 9.84 20.30
N PRO A 47 -15.27 9.60 21.53
CA PRO A 47 -16.08 8.43 21.87
C PRO A 47 -17.38 8.36 21.06
N GLU A 48 -17.98 9.51 20.75
CA GLU A 48 -19.21 9.61 19.97
C GLU A 48 -19.03 9.10 18.54
N SER A 49 -17.94 9.48 17.88
CA SER A 49 -17.63 8.97 16.53
C SER A 49 -17.30 7.48 16.53
N LEU A 50 -16.68 6.96 17.60
CA LEU A 50 -16.49 5.52 17.77
C LEU A 50 -17.83 4.79 17.87
N GLN A 51 -18.75 5.30 18.69
CA GLN A 51 -20.09 4.71 18.84
C GLN A 51 -20.87 4.71 17.51
N ARG A 52 -20.74 5.78 16.71
CA ARG A 52 -21.34 5.83 15.35
C ARG A 52 -20.76 4.76 14.43
N LEU A 53 -19.44 4.55 14.45
CA LEU A 53 -18.79 3.50 13.68
C LEU A 53 -19.22 2.10 14.13
N LEU A 54 -19.35 1.86 15.45
CA LEU A 54 -19.84 0.59 15.98
C LEU A 54 -21.26 0.29 15.48
N THR A 55 -22.16 1.29 15.55
CA THR A 55 -23.54 1.15 15.02
C THR A 55 -23.55 0.87 13.52
N ALA A 56 -22.76 1.59 12.73
CA ALA A 56 -22.69 1.39 11.28
C ALA A 56 -22.04 0.04 10.91
N GLY A 57 -21.04 -0.42 11.68
CA GLY A 57 -20.40 -1.72 11.50
C GLY A 57 -21.31 -2.92 11.84
N ALA A 58 -22.26 -2.72 12.75
CA ALA A 58 -23.25 -3.73 13.15
C ALA A 58 -24.49 -3.76 12.22
N ASN A 59 -24.63 -2.79 11.30
CA ASN A 59 -25.79 -2.70 10.40
C ASN A 59 -25.74 -3.84 9.36
N ASP A 60 -26.81 -4.66 9.29
CA ASP A 60 -26.94 -5.82 8.39
C ASP A 60 -27.95 -5.59 7.24
N SER A 61 -28.28 -4.35 6.94
CA SER A 61 -29.18 -3.94 5.86
C SER A 61 -28.72 -4.46 4.48
N ASP A 62 -29.70 -4.90 3.66
CA ASP A 62 -29.49 -5.31 2.26
C ASP A 62 -29.31 -4.13 1.29
N ASP A 63 -29.53 -2.88 1.73
CA ASP A 63 -29.28 -1.70 0.91
C ASP A 63 -27.81 -1.60 0.50
N LEU A 64 -27.56 -1.35 -0.78
CA LEU A 64 -26.21 -1.31 -1.35
C LEU A 64 -25.32 -0.30 -0.63
N TYR A 65 -25.82 0.90 -0.36
CA TYR A 65 -25.02 1.96 0.27
C TYR A 65 -24.80 1.69 1.76
N GLU A 66 -25.77 1.07 2.45
CA GLU A 66 -25.58 0.60 3.83
C GLU A 66 -24.53 -0.51 3.90
N ARG A 67 -24.55 -1.48 2.98
CA ARG A 67 -23.52 -2.53 2.92
C ARG A 67 -22.12 -1.97 2.67
N ILE A 68 -21.96 -1.01 1.73
CA ILE A 68 -20.67 -0.34 1.49
C ILE A 68 -20.26 0.46 2.74
N THR A 69 -21.19 1.14 3.39
CA THR A 69 -20.95 1.89 4.62
C THR A 69 -20.51 0.98 5.76
N ARG A 70 -21.16 -0.17 5.96
CA ARG A 70 -20.76 -1.21 6.92
C ARG A 70 -19.31 -1.62 6.72
N ARG A 71 -18.94 -1.98 5.49
CA ARG A 71 -17.56 -2.39 5.15
C ARG A 71 -16.55 -1.28 5.50
N LYS A 72 -16.88 -0.02 5.21
CA LYS A 72 -16.02 1.12 5.53
C LYS A 72 -15.97 1.42 7.03
N ALA A 73 -17.06 1.21 7.75
CA ALA A 73 -17.08 1.32 9.20
C ALA A 73 -16.20 0.25 9.87
N LEU A 74 -16.26 -1.02 9.42
CA LEU A 74 -15.38 -2.08 9.91
C LEU A 74 -13.89 -1.75 9.67
N GLU A 75 -13.55 -1.28 8.44
CA GLU A 75 -12.20 -0.82 8.14
C GLU A 75 -11.77 0.34 9.06
N ALA A 76 -12.66 1.31 9.30
CA ALA A 76 -12.41 2.45 10.19
C ALA A 76 -12.19 2.02 11.65
N LEU A 77 -12.99 1.06 12.15
CA LEU A 77 -12.84 0.48 13.48
C LEU A 77 -11.47 -0.17 13.68
N GLY A 78 -10.99 -0.92 12.68
CA GLY A 78 -9.63 -1.48 12.71
C GLY A 78 -8.53 -0.41 12.80
N ARG A 79 -8.71 0.74 12.12
CA ARG A 79 -7.76 1.88 12.19
C ARG A 79 -7.79 2.59 13.55
N ARG A 80 -8.96 2.66 14.21
CA ARG A 80 -9.12 3.27 15.53
C ARG A 80 -8.37 2.52 16.62
N LYS A 81 -8.10 1.23 16.44
CA LYS A 81 -7.41 0.35 17.41
C LYS A 81 -8.04 0.33 18.80
N ASP A 82 -9.34 0.54 18.89
CA ASP A 82 -10.09 0.45 20.14
C ASP A 82 -10.68 -0.95 20.30
N ARG A 83 -10.33 -1.67 21.38
CA ARG A 83 -10.78 -3.05 21.64
C ARG A 83 -12.29 -3.19 21.71
N SER A 84 -13.03 -2.15 22.04
CA SER A 84 -14.51 -2.19 22.07
C SER A 84 -15.13 -2.50 20.71
N ALA A 85 -14.36 -2.37 19.61
CA ALA A 85 -14.77 -2.78 18.27
C ALA A 85 -14.79 -4.29 18.06
N LEU A 86 -14.03 -5.07 18.85
CA LEU A 86 -13.83 -6.50 18.60
C LEU A 86 -15.14 -7.30 18.52
N PRO A 87 -16.15 -7.11 19.39
CA PRO A 87 -17.43 -7.85 19.27
C PRO A 87 -18.14 -7.60 17.93
N VAL A 88 -18.15 -6.36 17.42
CA VAL A 88 -18.76 -6.02 16.13
C VAL A 88 -17.99 -6.64 14.99
N LEU A 89 -16.65 -6.66 15.06
CA LEU A 89 -15.79 -7.27 14.04
C LEU A 89 -15.97 -8.79 13.99
N LEU A 90 -16.06 -9.45 15.15
CA LEU A 90 -16.29 -10.90 15.24
C LEU A 90 -17.67 -11.29 14.71
N ALA A 91 -18.71 -10.50 15.02
CA ALA A 91 -20.05 -10.72 14.46
C ALA A 91 -20.06 -10.58 12.93
N ALA A 92 -19.29 -9.64 12.39
CA ALA A 92 -19.18 -9.41 10.95
C ALA A 92 -18.46 -10.56 10.20
N LEU A 93 -17.69 -11.41 10.89
CA LEU A 93 -17.11 -12.63 10.29
C LEU A 93 -18.17 -13.68 9.90
N GLN A 94 -19.39 -13.58 10.42
CA GLN A 94 -20.51 -14.48 10.13
C GLN A 94 -21.43 -13.97 9.01
N ALA A 95 -21.08 -12.85 8.37
CA ALA A 95 -21.89 -12.27 7.30
C ALA A 95 -21.81 -13.13 6.03
N ASP A 96 -22.94 -13.23 5.29
CA ASP A 96 -22.99 -13.91 3.99
C ASP A 96 -22.22 -13.14 2.89
N ASP A 97 -21.92 -11.88 3.14
CA ASP A 97 -21.23 -10.96 2.23
C ASP A 97 -19.70 -11.09 2.37
N GLU A 98 -19.06 -11.80 1.42
CA GLU A 98 -17.59 -12.01 1.42
C GLU A 98 -16.79 -10.73 1.69
N PRO A 99 -17.01 -9.58 0.99
CA PRO A 99 -16.26 -8.36 1.28
C PRO A 99 -16.42 -7.84 2.72
N THR A 100 -17.55 -8.10 3.38
CA THR A 100 -17.73 -7.73 4.79
C THR A 100 -16.85 -8.58 5.69
N VAL A 101 -16.79 -9.90 5.46
CA VAL A 101 -15.91 -10.82 6.19
C VAL A 101 -14.45 -10.49 5.99
N VAL A 102 -14.04 -10.20 4.75
CA VAL A 102 -12.66 -9.75 4.42
C VAL A 102 -12.28 -8.48 5.19
N ASN A 103 -13.16 -7.46 5.20
CA ASN A 103 -12.90 -6.22 5.95
C ASN A 103 -12.87 -6.46 7.47
N ALA A 104 -13.70 -7.36 7.99
CA ALA A 104 -13.70 -7.73 9.41
C ALA A 104 -12.39 -8.40 9.82
N ALA A 105 -11.92 -9.40 9.06
CA ALA A 105 -10.66 -10.09 9.32
C ALA A 105 -9.45 -9.12 9.27
N ASP A 106 -9.37 -8.27 8.24
CA ASP A 106 -8.31 -7.24 8.15
C ASP A 106 -8.40 -6.21 9.31
N ALA A 107 -9.62 -5.83 9.71
CA ALA A 107 -9.82 -4.92 10.84
C ALA A 107 -9.37 -5.54 12.17
N ILE A 108 -9.66 -6.83 12.41
CA ILE A 108 -9.17 -7.57 13.60
C ILE A 108 -7.64 -7.60 13.62
N ALA A 109 -7.01 -7.88 12.47
CA ALA A 109 -5.56 -7.85 12.35
C ALA A 109 -4.98 -6.45 12.65
N ARG A 110 -5.62 -5.37 12.17
CA ARG A 110 -5.20 -3.98 12.41
C ARG A 110 -5.43 -3.52 13.84
N LEU A 111 -6.48 -4.02 14.47
CA LEU A 111 -6.76 -3.77 15.88
C LEU A 111 -5.57 -4.17 16.74
N GLY A 112 -4.92 -5.30 16.40
CA GLY A 112 -3.67 -5.74 17.02
C GLY A 112 -3.81 -6.12 18.49
N THR A 113 -5.04 -6.29 18.98
CA THR A 113 -5.29 -6.69 20.38
C THR A 113 -5.26 -8.22 20.49
N PRO A 114 -4.75 -8.77 21.62
CA PRO A 114 -4.85 -10.19 21.86
C PRO A 114 -6.30 -10.67 21.78
N ILE A 115 -6.53 -11.79 21.11
CA ILE A 115 -7.83 -12.48 21.05
C ILE A 115 -7.75 -13.82 21.79
N ASN A 116 -8.86 -14.20 22.41
CA ASN A 116 -8.95 -15.45 23.17
C ASN A 116 -9.28 -16.65 22.24
N LYS A 117 -9.36 -17.87 22.80
CA LYS A 117 -9.61 -19.09 22.03
C LYS A 117 -10.99 -19.11 21.35
N GLU A 118 -12.03 -18.53 21.95
CA GLU A 118 -13.37 -18.46 21.37
C GLU A 118 -13.38 -17.49 20.19
N GLU A 119 -12.78 -16.31 20.36
CA GLU A 119 -12.59 -15.29 19.31
C GLU A 119 -11.74 -15.85 18.15
N GLN A 120 -10.71 -16.64 18.45
CA GLN A 120 -9.89 -17.33 17.46
C GLN A 120 -10.70 -18.37 16.67
N THR A 121 -11.62 -19.10 17.35
CA THR A 121 -12.51 -20.07 16.71
C THR A 121 -13.40 -19.41 15.66
N ALA A 122 -13.92 -18.23 15.93
CA ALA A 122 -14.72 -17.48 14.96
C ALA A 122 -13.93 -17.13 13.69
N LEU A 123 -12.66 -16.75 13.81
CA LEU A 123 -11.77 -16.55 12.67
C LEU A 123 -11.49 -17.85 11.90
N LEU A 124 -11.26 -18.97 12.60
CA LEU A 124 -11.03 -20.27 11.95
C LEU A 124 -12.27 -20.76 11.19
N GLN A 125 -13.48 -20.49 11.69
CA GLN A 125 -14.70 -20.81 10.98
C GLN A 125 -14.80 -20.07 9.64
N ALA A 126 -14.33 -18.81 9.59
CA ALA A 126 -14.29 -18.02 8.36
C ALA A 126 -13.32 -18.57 7.29
N LEU A 127 -12.41 -19.50 7.62
CA LEU A 127 -11.58 -20.23 6.63
C LEU A 127 -12.40 -21.15 5.72
N GLN A 128 -13.67 -21.43 6.01
CA GLN A 128 -14.54 -22.26 5.16
C GLN A 128 -15.15 -21.47 4.00
N GLY A 129 -14.92 -20.18 3.92
CA GLY A 129 -15.48 -19.29 2.90
C GLY A 129 -14.70 -19.26 1.58
N PRO A 130 -15.03 -18.32 0.69
CA PRO A 130 -14.36 -18.09 -0.59
C PRO A 130 -12.88 -17.68 -0.43
N ASP A 131 -12.14 -17.70 -1.53
CA ASP A 131 -10.68 -17.53 -1.54
C ASP A 131 -10.18 -16.21 -0.93
N ASN A 132 -10.85 -15.08 -1.22
CA ASN A 132 -10.43 -13.80 -0.65
C ASN A 132 -10.67 -13.74 0.87
N GLN A 133 -11.77 -14.36 1.33
CA GLN A 133 -12.08 -14.49 2.75
C GLN A 133 -11.04 -15.37 3.45
N ARG A 134 -10.72 -16.55 2.90
CA ARG A 134 -9.69 -17.46 3.42
C ARG A 134 -8.34 -16.74 3.52
N ARG A 135 -7.93 -16.05 2.44
CA ARG A 135 -6.71 -15.26 2.41
C ARG A 135 -6.68 -14.19 3.52
N ALA A 136 -7.76 -13.43 3.70
CA ALA A 136 -7.84 -12.38 4.73
C ALA A 136 -7.71 -12.95 6.15
N VAL A 137 -8.30 -14.11 6.42
CA VAL A 137 -8.18 -14.81 7.71
C VAL A 137 -6.74 -15.27 7.93
N LEU A 138 -6.09 -15.88 6.93
CA LEU A 138 -4.68 -16.30 7.00
C LEU A 138 -3.76 -15.11 7.31
N GLN A 139 -3.98 -13.97 6.65
CA GLN A 139 -3.25 -12.73 6.92
C GLN A 139 -3.50 -12.21 8.35
N ALA A 140 -4.73 -12.34 8.86
CA ALA A 140 -5.04 -11.94 10.23
C ALA A 140 -4.27 -12.79 11.24
N PHE A 141 -4.26 -14.12 11.10
CA PHE A 141 -3.47 -15.01 11.93
C PHE A 141 -1.96 -14.70 11.87
N CYS A 142 -1.43 -14.50 10.67
CA CYS A 142 -0.04 -14.15 10.46
C CYS A 142 0.35 -12.85 11.18
N ARG A 143 -0.42 -11.79 10.98
CA ARG A 143 -0.14 -10.45 11.53
C ARG A 143 -0.30 -10.38 13.04
N LEU A 144 -1.25 -11.14 13.60
CA LEU A 144 -1.46 -11.24 15.04
C LEU A 144 -0.49 -12.21 15.72
N GLY A 145 0.27 -12.99 14.94
CA GLY A 145 1.22 -13.97 15.49
C GLY A 145 0.53 -15.11 16.26
N MET A 146 -0.70 -15.46 15.85
CA MET A 146 -1.50 -16.45 16.55
C MET A 146 -1.20 -17.86 16.07
N ASP A 147 -0.90 -18.76 17.02
CA ASP A 147 -0.76 -20.19 16.73
C ASP A 147 -2.14 -20.83 16.45
N ASP A 148 -2.22 -21.64 15.40
CA ASP A 148 -3.36 -22.51 15.10
C ASP A 148 -3.03 -23.94 15.50
N ALA A 149 -3.37 -24.31 16.75
CA ALA A 149 -3.17 -25.66 17.27
C ALA A 149 -3.91 -26.76 16.48
N SER A 150 -4.93 -26.40 15.65
CA SER A 150 -5.65 -27.36 14.80
C SER A 150 -4.90 -27.71 13.52
N GLY A 151 -3.91 -26.90 13.14
CA GLY A 151 -3.13 -27.04 11.90
C GLY A 151 -3.94 -26.77 10.63
N GLN A 152 -5.11 -26.14 10.74
CA GLN A 152 -5.93 -25.81 9.55
C GLN A 152 -5.22 -24.84 8.63
N ILE A 153 -4.54 -23.84 9.22
CA ILE A 153 -3.81 -22.81 8.46
C ILE A 153 -2.63 -23.42 7.72
N ALA A 154 -1.84 -24.26 8.38
CA ALA A 154 -0.69 -24.93 7.77
C ALA A 154 -1.08 -25.78 6.55
N ARG A 155 -2.27 -26.42 6.58
CA ARG A 155 -2.78 -27.15 5.42
C ARG A 155 -3.07 -26.28 4.20
N CYS A 156 -3.34 -24.99 4.40
CA CYS A 156 -3.57 -24.04 3.31
C CYS A 156 -2.29 -23.71 2.50
N CYS A 157 -1.10 -24.11 2.96
CA CYS A 157 0.13 -24.00 2.15
C CYS A 157 0.05 -24.79 0.84
N ASN A 158 -0.80 -25.83 0.79
CA ASN A 158 -1.03 -26.64 -0.41
C ASN A 158 -2.35 -26.29 -1.13
N ASP A 159 -2.88 -25.10 -0.90
CA ASP A 159 -4.11 -24.66 -1.54
C ASP A 159 -3.93 -24.50 -3.05
N ILE A 160 -4.96 -24.88 -3.83
CA ILE A 160 -4.94 -24.72 -5.28
C ILE A 160 -4.88 -23.25 -5.73
N ASN A 161 -5.42 -22.35 -4.92
CA ASN A 161 -5.33 -20.92 -5.16
C ASN A 161 -4.00 -20.36 -4.64
N PRO A 162 -3.09 -19.90 -5.52
CA PRO A 162 -1.77 -19.43 -5.11
C PRO A 162 -1.81 -18.20 -4.18
N LEU A 163 -2.90 -17.43 -4.19
CA LEU A 163 -3.06 -16.28 -3.28
C LEU A 163 -3.35 -16.74 -1.85
N VAL A 164 -4.11 -17.84 -1.70
CA VAL A 164 -4.38 -18.47 -0.40
C VAL A 164 -3.13 -19.16 0.11
N ALA A 165 -2.50 -19.98 -0.75
CA ALA A 165 -1.23 -20.66 -0.42
C ALA A 165 -0.14 -19.65 0.01
N GLY A 166 0.00 -18.52 -0.70
CA GLY A 166 0.96 -17.47 -0.36
C GLY A 166 0.76 -16.91 1.05
N ALA A 167 -0.48 -16.56 1.42
CA ALA A 167 -0.76 -16.07 2.76
C ALA A 167 -0.49 -17.14 3.85
N ALA A 168 -0.76 -18.43 3.55
CA ALA A 168 -0.44 -19.53 4.45
C ALA A 168 1.07 -19.75 4.60
N HIS A 169 1.84 -19.64 3.51
CA HIS A 169 3.32 -19.67 3.57
C HIS A 169 3.88 -18.53 4.42
N ALA A 170 3.33 -17.30 4.27
CA ALA A 170 3.74 -16.17 5.12
C ALA A 170 3.51 -16.47 6.62
N TYR A 171 2.35 -17.05 6.93
CA TYR A 171 2.04 -17.51 8.28
C TYR A 171 3.03 -18.60 8.76
N ALA A 172 3.29 -19.62 7.94
CA ALA A 172 4.21 -20.70 8.30
C ALA A 172 5.61 -20.15 8.60
N VAL A 173 6.12 -19.23 7.80
CA VAL A 173 7.42 -18.56 8.01
C VAL A 173 7.43 -17.75 9.30
N ARG A 174 6.42 -16.90 9.51
CA ARG A 174 6.39 -15.95 10.62
C ARG A 174 6.04 -16.59 11.95
N VAL A 175 5.02 -17.46 11.98
CA VAL A 175 4.43 -17.98 13.22
C VAL A 175 5.00 -19.35 13.57
N LEU A 176 5.13 -20.24 12.58
CA LEU A 176 5.63 -21.60 12.80
C LEU A 176 7.16 -21.70 12.67
N GLY A 177 7.85 -20.68 12.17
CA GLY A 177 9.30 -20.69 11.95
C GLY A 177 9.76 -21.54 10.77
N ASP A 178 8.85 -21.97 9.90
CA ASP A 178 9.14 -22.78 8.71
C ASP A 178 9.79 -21.98 7.59
N GLN A 179 11.12 -21.99 7.55
CA GLN A 179 11.90 -21.27 6.54
C GLN A 179 11.64 -21.74 5.10
N GLN A 180 11.15 -22.97 4.89
CA GLN A 180 10.86 -23.50 3.55
C GLN A 180 9.72 -22.75 2.88
N GLY A 181 8.80 -22.18 3.65
CA GLY A 181 7.72 -21.34 3.16
C GLY A 181 8.17 -20.05 2.47
N LEU A 182 9.44 -19.62 2.66
CA LEU A 182 9.95 -18.39 2.04
C LEU A 182 10.19 -18.56 0.53
N HIS A 183 10.64 -19.72 0.08
CA HIS A 183 10.96 -19.97 -1.33
C HIS A 183 9.74 -19.81 -2.26
N PRO A 184 8.57 -20.42 -2.02
CA PRO A 184 7.39 -20.22 -2.85
C PRO A 184 6.96 -18.74 -2.96
N LEU A 185 7.11 -17.96 -1.88
CA LEU A 185 6.78 -16.52 -1.90
C LEU A 185 7.74 -15.73 -2.80
N VAL A 186 9.03 -16.05 -2.76
CA VAL A 186 10.02 -15.40 -3.63
C VAL A 186 9.79 -15.75 -5.10
N GLU A 187 9.45 -17.00 -5.41
CA GLU A 187 9.11 -17.43 -6.77
C GLU A 187 7.88 -16.67 -7.32
N GLN A 188 6.85 -16.45 -6.50
CA GLN A 188 5.66 -15.69 -6.91
C GLN A 188 5.93 -14.23 -7.27
N LEU A 189 7.07 -13.64 -6.87
CA LEU A 189 7.47 -12.29 -7.30
C LEU A 189 7.70 -12.20 -8.83
N ARG A 190 7.91 -13.35 -9.49
CA ARG A 190 8.15 -13.48 -10.93
C ARG A 190 6.93 -13.93 -11.72
N ASP A 191 5.77 -14.07 -11.08
CA ASP A 191 4.54 -14.53 -11.73
C ASP A 191 4.11 -13.55 -12.84
N ASP A 192 3.64 -14.07 -13.97
CA ASP A 192 3.14 -13.26 -15.09
C ASP A 192 1.93 -12.40 -14.70
N ASN A 193 1.15 -12.85 -13.72
CA ASN A 193 -0.04 -12.14 -13.24
C ASN A 193 0.35 -11.03 -12.25
N PRO A 194 0.09 -9.74 -12.56
CA PRO A 194 0.44 -8.63 -11.68
C PRO A 194 -0.25 -8.69 -10.31
N GLY A 195 -1.45 -9.28 -10.23
CA GLY A 195 -2.15 -9.49 -8.96
C GLY A 195 -1.40 -10.45 -8.03
N ARG A 196 -0.82 -11.53 -8.59
CA ARG A 196 -0.01 -12.49 -7.82
C ARG A 196 1.31 -11.88 -7.36
N ARG A 197 2.00 -11.11 -8.24
CA ARG A 197 3.20 -10.37 -7.82
C ARG A 197 2.92 -9.40 -6.67
N ARG A 198 1.81 -8.64 -6.74
CA ARG A 198 1.40 -7.74 -5.64
C ARG A 198 1.09 -8.50 -4.35
N ALA A 199 0.43 -9.64 -4.46
CA ALA A 199 0.14 -10.51 -3.31
C ALA A 199 1.43 -11.03 -2.67
N ALA A 200 2.38 -11.53 -3.46
CA ALA A 200 3.68 -12.02 -2.98
C ALA A 200 4.46 -10.94 -2.21
N VAL A 201 4.46 -9.69 -2.71
CA VAL A 201 5.08 -8.56 -2.00
C VAL A 201 4.44 -8.32 -0.63
N ILE A 202 3.10 -8.42 -0.53
CA ILE A 202 2.39 -8.28 0.75
C ILE A 202 2.73 -9.45 1.68
N ASP A 203 2.69 -10.67 1.17
CA ASP A 203 2.91 -11.89 1.94
C ASP A 203 4.36 -11.98 2.47
N LEU A 204 5.35 -11.55 1.69
CA LEU A 204 6.73 -11.40 2.15
C LEU A 204 6.86 -10.34 3.26
N GLY A 205 6.15 -9.22 3.14
CA GLY A 205 6.07 -8.22 4.21
C GLY A 205 5.46 -8.80 5.49
N ASP A 206 4.40 -9.60 5.36
CA ASP A 206 3.74 -10.27 6.47
C ASP A 206 4.63 -11.39 7.08
N ALA A 207 5.40 -12.12 6.26
CA ALA A 207 6.41 -13.09 6.71
C ALA A 207 7.54 -12.43 7.53
N GLY A 208 7.89 -11.18 7.20
CA GLY A 208 8.82 -10.35 7.99
C GLY A 208 10.27 -10.83 7.98
N ARG A 209 10.73 -11.50 6.92
CA ARG A 209 12.08 -12.09 6.82
C ARG A 209 12.98 -11.22 5.93
N ILE A 210 13.99 -10.60 6.55
CA ILE A 210 14.92 -9.68 5.89
C ILE A 210 15.67 -10.32 4.71
N GLU A 211 15.87 -11.64 4.76
CA GLU A 211 16.56 -12.42 3.73
C GLU A 211 15.86 -12.33 2.35
N ALA A 212 14.56 -12.05 2.33
CA ALA A 212 13.81 -11.88 1.07
C ALA A 212 13.79 -10.42 0.58
N LEU A 213 14.34 -9.45 1.33
CA LEU A 213 14.24 -8.03 1.00
C LEU A 213 14.86 -7.72 -0.37
N ALA A 214 16.03 -8.28 -0.69
CA ALA A 214 16.69 -8.05 -1.97
C ALA A 214 15.86 -8.53 -3.19
N ALA A 215 15.10 -9.62 -3.04
CA ALA A 215 14.19 -10.09 -4.08
C ALA A 215 12.94 -9.21 -4.17
N LEU A 216 12.38 -8.82 -3.03
CA LEU A 216 11.18 -7.99 -2.94
C LEU A 216 11.36 -6.62 -3.60
N ILE A 217 12.48 -5.93 -3.35
CA ILE A 217 12.71 -4.59 -3.89
C ILE A 217 12.82 -4.56 -5.41
N ARG A 218 13.19 -5.69 -6.04
CA ARG A 218 13.34 -5.84 -7.49
C ARG A 218 12.08 -6.32 -8.20
N CYS A 219 11.00 -6.61 -7.47
CA CYS A 219 9.73 -7.00 -8.06
C CYS A 219 9.10 -5.82 -8.81
N PRO A 220 8.66 -5.97 -10.08
CA PRO A 220 8.11 -4.87 -10.87
C PRO A 220 6.63 -4.58 -10.55
N VAL A 221 6.36 -4.27 -9.29
CA VAL A 221 5.08 -3.72 -8.80
C VAL A 221 5.32 -2.33 -8.24
N SER A 222 4.26 -1.56 -7.99
CA SER A 222 4.40 -0.16 -7.58
C SER A 222 5.32 0.03 -6.38
N MET A 223 6.20 1.03 -6.44
CA MET A 223 7.17 1.35 -5.38
C MET A 223 6.50 1.52 -4.00
N PRO A 224 5.35 2.20 -3.83
CA PRO A 224 4.70 2.32 -2.52
C PRO A 224 4.31 0.97 -1.90
N LEU A 225 3.93 -0.01 -2.71
CA LEU A 225 3.59 -1.35 -2.21
C LEU A 225 4.86 -2.07 -1.72
N ARG A 226 5.93 -2.05 -2.53
CA ARG A 226 7.24 -2.60 -2.13
C ARG A 226 7.79 -1.90 -0.89
N ALA A 227 7.73 -0.56 -0.84
CA ALA A 227 8.20 0.22 0.29
C ALA A 227 7.46 -0.12 1.59
N LYS A 228 6.13 -0.29 1.54
CA LYS A 228 5.35 -0.71 2.72
C LYS A 228 5.86 -2.03 3.28
N SER A 229 6.02 -3.05 2.44
CA SER A 229 6.47 -4.37 2.86
C SER A 229 7.95 -4.38 3.27
N ALA A 230 8.81 -3.67 2.54
CA ALA A 230 10.24 -3.55 2.85
C ALA A 230 10.47 -2.85 4.21
N PHE A 231 9.79 -1.74 4.48
CA PHE A 231 9.89 -1.06 5.78
C PHE A 231 9.32 -1.91 6.91
N GLN A 232 8.26 -2.68 6.67
CA GLN A 232 7.73 -3.63 7.66
C GLN A 232 8.75 -4.72 8.00
N MET A 233 9.52 -5.22 7.02
CA MET A 233 10.57 -6.22 7.21
C MET A 233 11.80 -5.64 7.91
N ALA A 234 12.18 -4.40 7.54
CA ALA A 234 13.41 -3.75 7.98
C ALA A 234 13.28 -2.97 9.30
N THR A 235 12.05 -2.77 9.82
CA THR A 235 11.85 -1.96 11.03
C THR A 235 11.63 -2.86 12.23
N SER A 236 12.46 -2.69 13.25
CA SER A 236 12.32 -3.39 14.54
C SER A 236 11.07 -2.93 15.31
N GLN A 237 10.70 -3.69 16.36
CA GLN A 237 9.60 -3.31 17.25
C GLN A 237 9.83 -1.95 17.95
N ALA A 238 11.07 -1.54 18.12
CA ALA A 238 11.44 -0.23 18.65
C ALA A 238 11.39 0.91 17.62
N GLY A 239 11.02 0.61 16.37
CA GLY A 239 10.92 1.60 15.28
C GLY A 239 12.25 1.92 14.59
N ALA A 240 13.36 1.29 14.97
CA ALA A 240 14.66 1.47 14.33
C ALA A 240 14.74 0.62 13.04
N ILE A 241 15.30 1.21 11.99
CA ILE A 241 15.61 0.48 10.74
C ILE A 241 16.88 -0.35 10.97
N ASP A 242 16.84 -1.60 10.48
CA ASP A 242 18.00 -2.48 10.46
C ASP A 242 19.11 -1.86 9.61
N PRO A 243 20.32 -1.66 10.15
CA PRO A 243 21.44 -1.11 9.39
C PRO A 243 21.74 -1.88 8.10
N ASP A 244 21.59 -3.21 8.11
CA ASP A 244 21.87 -4.08 6.97
C ASP A 244 20.82 -3.91 5.83
N ALA A 245 19.65 -3.36 6.15
CA ALA A 245 18.61 -3.04 5.17
C ALA A 245 18.77 -1.66 4.50
N THR A 246 19.58 -0.78 5.05
CA THR A 246 19.65 0.64 4.67
C THR A 246 19.91 0.82 3.17
N ASP A 247 20.90 0.13 2.62
CA ASP A 247 21.26 0.27 1.19
C ASP A 247 20.18 -0.31 0.26
N LEU A 248 19.54 -1.42 0.66
CA LEU A 248 18.41 -1.97 -0.08
C LEU A 248 17.19 -1.04 -0.06
N LEU A 249 16.93 -0.36 1.05
CA LEU A 249 15.87 0.64 1.13
C LEU A 249 16.18 1.87 0.25
N LYS A 250 17.45 2.30 0.18
CA LYS A 250 17.88 3.36 -0.76
C LYS A 250 17.68 2.94 -2.20
N GLU A 251 18.08 1.73 -2.58
CA GLU A 251 17.86 1.16 -3.92
C GLU A 251 16.36 1.15 -4.26
N LEU A 252 15.52 0.64 -3.36
CA LEU A 252 14.08 0.60 -3.53
C LEU A 252 13.46 1.98 -3.78
N LEU A 253 13.83 2.99 -2.98
CA LEU A 253 13.18 4.30 -3.01
C LEU A 253 13.70 5.20 -4.15
N GLN A 254 14.88 4.91 -4.68
CA GLN A 254 15.35 5.48 -5.94
C GLN A 254 14.62 4.92 -7.17
N ASP A 255 14.07 3.73 -7.03
CA ASP A 255 13.17 3.04 -7.96
C ASP A 255 13.62 3.07 -9.43
N ASP A 256 14.88 2.69 -9.64
CA ASP A 256 15.47 2.64 -10.98
C ASP A 256 14.89 1.45 -11.78
N PRO A 257 14.19 1.70 -12.89
CA PRO A 257 13.63 0.63 -13.72
C PRO A 257 14.65 -0.37 -14.23
N ARG A 258 15.93 0.02 -14.31
CA ARG A 258 17.03 -0.85 -14.78
C ARG A 258 17.40 -1.94 -13.77
N HIS A 259 17.05 -1.75 -12.48
CA HIS A 259 17.33 -2.70 -11.40
C HIS A 259 16.15 -3.65 -11.13
N LEU A 260 14.99 -3.42 -11.76
CA LEU A 260 13.83 -4.29 -11.59
C LEU A 260 13.94 -5.56 -12.41
N ASN A 261 13.40 -6.66 -11.89
CA ASN A 261 13.30 -7.90 -12.64
C ASN A 261 12.12 -7.80 -13.62
N LEU A 262 12.45 -7.54 -14.89
CA LEU A 262 11.49 -7.46 -15.98
C LEU A 262 11.52 -8.71 -16.88
N ASP A 263 12.10 -9.83 -16.40
CA ASP A 263 12.12 -11.09 -17.13
C ASP A 263 10.69 -11.55 -17.47
N GLY A 264 10.45 -11.95 -18.71
CA GLY A 264 9.13 -12.32 -19.20
C GLY A 264 8.17 -11.16 -19.51
N ILE A 265 8.53 -9.92 -19.15
CA ILE A 265 7.73 -8.74 -19.49
C ILE A 265 8.09 -8.29 -20.93
N PRO A 266 7.10 -8.14 -21.82
CA PRO A 266 7.37 -7.65 -23.17
C PRO A 266 8.09 -6.31 -23.17
N GLU A 267 9.16 -6.22 -23.97
CA GLU A 267 9.91 -4.98 -24.14
C GLU A 267 9.04 -3.90 -24.78
N THR A 268 9.28 -2.66 -24.39
CA THR A 268 8.67 -1.48 -25.01
C THR A 268 9.66 -0.89 -26.03
N ALA A 269 9.20 -0.61 -27.25
CA ALA A 269 10.03 0.09 -28.23
C ALA A 269 10.41 1.49 -27.73
N ALA A 270 11.64 1.93 -28.01
CA ALA A 270 12.11 3.27 -27.65
C ALA A 270 11.55 4.34 -28.63
N GLU A 271 10.23 4.34 -28.79
CA GLU A 271 9.46 5.21 -29.66
C GLU A 271 8.39 5.98 -28.87
N PRO A 272 8.11 7.25 -29.16
CA PRO A 272 7.22 8.12 -28.39
C PRO A 272 5.85 7.51 -28.05
N GLU A 273 5.16 6.96 -29.04
CA GLU A 273 3.81 6.41 -28.83
C GLU A 273 3.82 5.10 -28.03
N ALA A 274 4.81 4.21 -28.28
CA ALA A 274 4.96 2.97 -27.54
C ALA A 274 5.26 3.23 -26.05
N ILE A 275 6.11 4.22 -25.74
CA ILE A 275 6.40 4.65 -24.38
C ILE A 275 5.15 5.21 -23.72
N LYS A 276 4.41 6.11 -24.41
CA LYS A 276 3.17 6.69 -23.89
C LYS A 276 2.12 5.64 -23.56
N GLU A 277 1.89 4.68 -24.46
CA GLU A 277 0.96 3.56 -24.25
C GLU A 277 1.42 2.69 -23.06
N GLY A 278 2.72 2.35 -23.02
CA GLY A 278 3.28 1.53 -21.96
C GLY A 278 3.17 2.18 -20.57
N LEU A 279 3.39 3.49 -20.45
CA LEU A 279 3.25 4.23 -19.19
C LEU A 279 1.80 4.27 -18.66
N GLN A 280 0.80 4.15 -19.53
CA GLN A 280 -0.62 4.09 -19.16
C GLN A 280 -1.13 2.66 -18.91
N HIS A 281 -0.28 1.65 -19.06
CA HIS A 281 -0.68 0.26 -18.89
C HIS A 281 -1.07 -0.04 -17.43
N ARG A 282 -2.03 -0.96 -17.22
CA ARG A 282 -2.52 -1.34 -15.88
C ARG A 282 -1.53 -2.19 -15.07
N ASP A 283 -0.62 -2.88 -15.75
CA ASP A 283 0.47 -3.64 -15.13
C ASP A 283 1.68 -2.72 -14.94
N GLU A 284 2.11 -2.55 -13.71
CA GLU A 284 3.26 -1.70 -13.37
C GLU A 284 4.55 -2.19 -14.04
N ALA A 285 4.70 -3.50 -14.27
CA ALA A 285 5.88 -4.03 -14.96
C ALA A 285 5.99 -3.47 -16.40
N ARG A 286 4.85 -3.28 -17.08
CA ARG A 286 4.81 -2.63 -18.39
C ARG A 286 5.11 -1.13 -18.31
N GLN A 287 4.66 -0.47 -17.24
CA GLN A 287 5.01 0.94 -16.99
C GLN A 287 6.52 1.10 -16.78
N TYR A 288 7.15 0.20 -16.02
CA TYR A 288 8.60 0.20 -15.82
C TYR A 288 9.38 -0.16 -17.09
N ALA A 289 8.86 -1.07 -17.91
CA ALA A 289 9.46 -1.37 -19.22
C ALA A 289 9.44 -0.14 -20.16
N ALA A 290 8.34 0.62 -20.14
CA ALA A 290 8.22 1.87 -20.90
C ALA A 290 9.16 2.97 -20.37
N ALA A 291 9.27 3.12 -19.04
CA ALA A 291 10.23 4.03 -18.42
C ALA A 291 11.68 3.66 -18.78
N LYS A 292 12.03 2.37 -18.77
CA LYS A 292 13.34 1.87 -19.22
C LYS A 292 13.59 2.18 -20.70
N ALA A 293 12.57 2.06 -21.57
CA ALA A 293 12.67 2.42 -23.00
C ALA A 293 12.93 3.92 -23.20
N LEU A 294 12.26 4.80 -22.42
CA LEU A 294 12.55 6.23 -22.40
C LEU A 294 14.02 6.52 -22.05
N MET A 295 14.58 5.77 -21.10
CA MET A 295 15.95 5.98 -20.62
C MET A 295 17.03 5.62 -21.64
N VAL A 296 16.74 4.84 -22.65
CA VAL A 296 17.71 4.47 -23.71
C VAL A 296 17.60 5.34 -24.97
N MET A 297 16.65 6.26 -25.03
CA MET A 297 16.54 7.23 -26.12
C MET A 297 17.73 8.21 -26.13
N PRO A 298 18.06 8.83 -27.29
CA PRO A 298 18.99 9.96 -27.32
C PRO A 298 18.52 11.12 -26.45
N ARG A 299 19.44 11.87 -25.80
CA ARG A 299 19.10 12.94 -24.83
C ARG A 299 18.09 13.93 -25.36
N ALA A 300 18.23 14.43 -26.60
CA ALA A 300 17.26 15.36 -27.19
C ALA A 300 15.85 14.75 -27.25
N ALA A 301 15.73 13.51 -27.67
CA ALA A 301 14.46 12.78 -27.73
C ALA A 301 13.90 12.50 -26.33
N GLN A 302 14.74 12.29 -25.31
CA GLN A 302 14.29 12.16 -23.92
C GLN A 302 13.62 13.46 -23.44
N LEU A 303 14.24 14.62 -23.70
CA LEU A 303 13.70 15.93 -23.31
C LEU A 303 12.35 16.20 -24.01
N ASP A 304 12.29 15.98 -25.33
CA ASP A 304 11.08 16.18 -26.09
C ASP A 304 9.95 15.24 -25.61
N GLN A 305 10.28 13.98 -25.34
CA GLN A 305 9.32 12.99 -24.86
C GLN A 305 8.82 13.32 -23.44
N ILE A 306 9.68 13.76 -22.53
CA ILE A 306 9.28 14.18 -21.18
C ILE A 306 8.33 15.36 -21.25
N ASP A 307 8.59 16.36 -22.09
CA ASP A 307 7.71 17.51 -22.27
C ASP A 307 6.36 17.11 -22.85
N ALA A 308 6.34 16.24 -23.85
CA ALA A 308 5.11 15.74 -24.47
C ALA A 308 4.26 14.93 -23.46
N LEU A 309 4.90 14.06 -22.68
CA LEU A 309 4.23 13.27 -21.65
C LEU A 309 3.72 14.15 -20.50
N ARG A 310 4.51 15.13 -20.03
CA ARG A 310 4.08 16.10 -19.01
C ARG A 310 2.84 16.88 -19.48
N SER A 311 2.85 17.35 -20.73
CA SER A 311 1.74 18.09 -21.30
C SER A 311 0.47 17.25 -21.45
N SER A 312 0.59 15.99 -21.88
CA SER A 312 -0.56 15.14 -22.19
C SER A 312 -1.05 14.27 -21.03
N LEU A 313 -0.17 13.87 -20.12
CA LEU A 313 -0.42 12.89 -19.05
C LEU A 313 0.07 13.36 -17.67
N GLY A 314 0.48 14.60 -17.50
CA GLY A 314 1.06 15.10 -16.23
C GLY A 314 0.11 15.01 -15.02
N SER A 315 -1.20 14.93 -15.24
CA SER A 315 -2.19 14.71 -14.19
C SER A 315 -2.37 13.23 -13.80
N ASP A 316 -1.84 12.29 -14.59
CA ASP A 316 -1.79 10.88 -14.19
C ASP A 316 -0.72 10.66 -13.12
N TYR A 317 -1.12 10.12 -11.97
CA TYR A 317 -0.22 9.97 -10.79
C TYR A 317 0.95 9.01 -11.04
N GLY A 318 0.77 8.02 -11.92
CA GLY A 318 1.80 7.06 -12.30
C GLY A 318 2.82 7.70 -13.21
N VAL A 319 2.35 8.40 -14.24
CA VAL A 319 3.18 9.10 -15.21
C VAL A 319 3.96 10.23 -14.53
N HIS A 320 3.30 11.09 -13.76
CA HIS A 320 3.94 12.16 -12.99
C HIS A 320 5.10 11.66 -12.13
N TYR A 321 4.89 10.55 -11.43
CA TYR A 321 5.92 9.88 -10.64
C TYR A 321 7.11 9.42 -11.50
N LEU A 322 6.84 8.68 -12.60
CA LEU A 322 7.89 8.13 -13.46
C LEU A 322 8.68 9.23 -14.18
N LEU A 323 8.01 10.33 -14.57
CA LEU A 323 8.70 11.48 -15.16
C LEU A 323 9.67 12.13 -14.18
N ALA A 324 9.26 12.35 -12.92
CA ALA A 324 10.14 12.89 -11.88
C ALA A 324 11.33 11.97 -11.61
N SER A 325 11.09 10.63 -11.55
CA SER A 325 12.14 9.63 -11.36
C SER A 325 13.11 9.61 -12.54
N CYS A 326 12.61 9.49 -13.79
CA CYS A 326 13.45 9.46 -15.00
C CYS A 326 14.27 10.74 -15.15
N THR A 327 13.71 11.91 -14.83
CA THR A 327 14.43 13.20 -14.87
C THR A 327 15.68 13.17 -14.00
N GLY A 328 15.57 12.64 -12.78
CA GLY A 328 16.74 12.49 -11.90
C GLY A 328 17.70 11.39 -12.36
N LEU A 329 17.18 10.21 -12.74
CA LEU A 329 17.97 9.06 -13.16
C LEU A 329 18.79 9.32 -14.44
N LEU A 330 18.34 10.23 -15.30
CA LEU A 330 18.99 10.66 -16.53
C LEU A 330 19.76 11.97 -16.38
N GLU A 331 19.78 12.56 -15.18
CA GLU A 331 20.44 13.83 -14.88
C GLU A 331 20.04 14.97 -15.85
N LEU A 332 18.72 15.07 -16.11
CA LEU A 332 18.16 16.09 -17.00
C LEU A 332 17.99 17.42 -16.27
N HIS A 333 19.10 18.16 -16.08
CA HIS A 333 19.12 19.46 -15.40
C HIS A 333 18.18 20.48 -16.05
N GLU A 334 17.93 20.36 -17.36
CA GLU A 334 17.02 21.21 -18.15
C GLU A 334 15.55 21.08 -17.71
N ARG A 335 15.23 20.03 -16.94
CA ARG A 335 13.89 19.75 -16.41
C ARG A 335 13.85 19.68 -14.88
N SER A 336 14.78 20.37 -14.24
CA SER A 336 14.83 20.47 -12.77
C SER A 336 13.58 21.11 -12.14
N ASP A 337 12.81 21.89 -12.91
CA ASP A 337 11.51 22.43 -12.52
C ASP A 337 10.49 21.32 -12.21
N LEU A 338 10.44 20.27 -13.04
CA LEU A 338 9.57 19.12 -12.82
C LEU A 338 9.89 18.39 -11.50
N VAL A 339 11.17 18.28 -11.16
CA VAL A 339 11.64 17.67 -9.90
C VAL A 339 11.22 18.51 -8.68
N ARG A 340 11.37 19.83 -8.76
CA ARG A 340 10.91 20.74 -7.70
C ARG A 340 9.40 20.71 -7.52
N GLU A 341 8.65 20.69 -8.62
CA GLU A 341 7.19 20.55 -8.61
C GLU A 341 6.78 19.24 -7.93
N ALA A 342 7.40 18.11 -8.32
CA ALA A 342 7.09 16.80 -7.75
C ALA A 342 7.38 16.73 -6.24
N LEU A 343 8.46 17.36 -5.75
CA LEU A 343 8.78 17.42 -4.31
C LEU A 343 7.79 18.31 -3.54
N ALA A 344 7.39 19.43 -4.12
CA ALA A 344 6.51 20.42 -3.50
C ALA A 344 5.03 20.00 -3.48
N GLU A 345 4.63 19.04 -4.30
CA GLU A 345 3.23 18.59 -4.39
C GLU A 345 2.76 17.97 -3.06
N THR A 346 1.70 18.50 -2.49
CA THR A 346 1.20 18.07 -1.17
C THR A 346 0.00 17.14 -1.23
N ALA A 347 -0.66 17.03 -2.38
CA ALA A 347 -1.83 16.17 -2.53
C ALA A 347 -1.45 14.69 -2.31
N PRO A 348 -2.20 13.93 -1.48
CA PRO A 348 -1.80 12.59 -1.01
C PRO A 348 -1.56 11.57 -2.12
N GLN A 349 -2.26 11.69 -3.24
CA GLN A 349 -2.10 10.81 -4.40
C GLN A 349 -0.72 10.93 -5.04
N TYR A 350 -0.02 12.05 -4.85
CA TYR A 350 1.33 12.30 -5.35
C TYR A 350 2.44 11.98 -4.36
N ALA A 351 2.14 11.37 -3.21
CA ALA A 351 3.16 11.08 -2.20
C ALA A 351 4.36 10.28 -2.73
N LYS A 352 4.14 9.37 -3.71
CA LYS A 352 5.24 8.66 -4.39
C LYS A 352 6.08 9.58 -5.27
N SER A 353 5.47 10.60 -5.91
CA SER A 353 6.19 11.58 -6.72
C SER A 353 7.11 12.44 -5.88
N ARG A 354 6.73 12.72 -4.62
CA ARG A 354 7.61 13.42 -3.66
C ARG A 354 8.85 12.62 -3.33
N ILE A 355 8.76 11.28 -3.22
CA ILE A 355 9.93 10.41 -3.04
C ILE A 355 10.84 10.51 -4.28
N ALA A 356 10.27 10.37 -5.48
CA ALA A 356 11.04 10.52 -6.72
C ALA A 356 11.68 11.91 -6.81
N GLY A 357 10.94 12.97 -6.48
CA GLY A 357 11.46 14.34 -6.40
C GLY A 357 12.64 14.47 -5.43
N ALA A 358 12.54 13.89 -4.23
CA ALA A 358 13.61 13.94 -3.23
C ALA A 358 14.91 13.29 -3.76
N TRP A 359 14.85 12.05 -4.24
CA TRP A 359 16.04 11.37 -4.78
C TRP A 359 16.58 12.02 -6.06
N SER A 360 15.69 12.61 -6.88
CA SER A 360 16.11 13.37 -8.06
C SER A 360 16.77 14.69 -7.70
N CYS A 361 16.36 15.35 -6.60
CA CYS A 361 17.09 16.52 -6.07
C CYS A 361 18.56 16.19 -5.73
N LEU A 362 18.79 15.01 -5.12
CA LEU A 362 20.16 14.57 -4.83
C LEU A 362 20.99 14.40 -6.12
N ARG A 363 20.43 13.71 -7.13
CA ARG A 363 21.11 13.43 -8.40
C ARG A 363 21.41 14.70 -9.21
N LEU A 364 20.49 15.67 -9.16
CA LEU A 364 20.66 16.96 -9.84
C LEU A 364 21.39 18.01 -8.99
N GLY A 365 21.79 17.70 -7.75
CA GLY A 365 22.48 18.63 -6.86
C GLY A 365 21.66 19.86 -6.46
N LEU A 366 20.33 19.73 -6.34
CA LEU A 366 19.41 20.84 -6.07
C LEU A 366 19.43 21.24 -4.58
N ARG A 367 20.51 21.85 -4.13
CA ARG A 367 20.71 22.29 -2.73
C ARG A 367 19.70 23.34 -2.25
N ASP A 368 19.08 24.08 -3.17
CA ASP A 368 18.01 25.02 -2.86
C ASP A 368 16.75 24.34 -2.30
N GLN A 369 16.62 23.02 -2.43
CA GLN A 369 15.52 22.24 -1.89
C GLN A 369 15.79 21.67 -0.48
N THR A 370 16.96 21.86 0.10
CA THR A 370 17.35 21.25 1.40
C THR A 370 16.36 21.61 2.51
N SER A 371 15.92 22.86 2.61
CA SER A 371 14.97 23.27 3.66
C SER A 371 13.63 22.55 3.58
N LEU A 372 13.08 22.33 2.36
CA LEU A 372 11.85 21.57 2.16
C LEU A 372 12.05 20.09 2.49
N LEU A 373 13.18 19.51 2.11
CA LEU A 373 13.52 18.12 2.44
C LEU A 373 13.61 17.92 3.95
N GLU A 374 14.24 18.85 4.69
CA GLU A 374 14.32 18.80 6.15
C GLU A 374 12.93 18.91 6.80
N GLU A 375 12.06 19.80 6.32
CA GLU A 375 10.70 19.96 6.81
C GLU A 375 9.92 18.65 6.66
N VAL A 376 9.87 18.09 5.47
CA VAL A 376 9.17 16.83 5.17
C VAL A 376 9.81 15.67 5.93
N GLY A 377 11.12 15.60 6.00
CA GLY A 377 11.87 14.58 6.73
C GLY A 377 11.63 14.60 8.25
N ARG A 378 11.21 15.74 8.81
CA ARG A 378 10.95 15.88 10.24
C ARG A 378 9.56 15.38 10.65
N SER A 379 8.55 15.64 9.84
CA SER A 379 7.15 15.54 10.30
C SER A 379 6.23 14.71 9.43
N HIS A 380 6.65 14.26 8.23
CA HIS A 380 5.75 13.55 7.36
C HIS A 380 5.38 12.15 7.92
N PRO A 381 4.08 11.79 8.01
CA PRO A 381 3.62 10.55 8.67
C PRO A 381 3.92 9.28 7.86
N TRP A 382 4.11 9.39 6.54
CA TRP A 382 4.48 8.23 5.73
C TRP A 382 5.99 8.00 5.82
N GLN A 383 6.38 6.99 6.59
CA GLN A 383 7.76 6.66 6.92
C GLN A 383 8.71 6.60 5.71
N PRO A 384 8.36 5.97 4.55
CA PRO A 384 9.24 5.96 3.39
C PRO A 384 9.58 7.35 2.85
N LEU A 385 8.62 8.27 2.80
CA LEU A 385 8.87 9.66 2.36
C LEU A 385 9.67 10.44 3.41
N GLN A 386 9.27 10.33 4.68
CA GLN A 386 10.01 10.96 5.78
C GLN A 386 11.48 10.55 5.79
N TRP A 387 11.73 9.24 5.66
CA TRP A 387 13.07 8.69 5.63
C TRP A 387 13.87 9.15 4.41
N SER A 388 13.27 9.08 3.19
CA SER A 388 13.90 9.57 1.94
C SER A 388 14.35 11.02 2.06
N CYS A 389 13.48 11.89 2.56
CA CYS A 389 13.80 13.32 2.67
C CYS A 389 14.92 13.60 3.68
N ARG A 390 14.96 12.87 4.81
CA ARG A 390 16.07 12.97 5.77
C ARG A 390 17.39 12.52 5.18
N GLU A 391 17.43 11.36 4.53
CA GLU A 391 18.63 10.83 3.90
C GLU A 391 19.16 11.78 2.83
N VAL A 392 18.27 12.26 1.95
CA VAL A 392 18.66 13.18 0.87
C VAL A 392 19.14 14.51 1.43
N ALA A 393 18.48 15.09 2.44
CA ALA A 393 18.93 16.33 3.06
C ALA A 393 20.34 16.21 3.65
N LEU A 394 20.63 15.08 4.34
CA LEU A 394 21.97 14.78 4.87
C LEU A 394 23.03 14.63 3.77
N LEU A 395 22.68 14.07 2.61
CA LEU A 395 23.63 13.87 1.51
C LEU A 395 23.84 15.13 0.65
N LEU A 396 22.93 16.11 0.69
CA LEU A 396 23.04 17.39 -0.01
C LEU A 396 23.77 18.47 0.81
N SER A 397 23.84 18.29 2.13
CA SER A 397 24.54 19.21 3.04
C SER A 397 26.05 19.17 2.84
#